data_b36d05833694201b419c9b5fed77758c
#
_entry.id   b36d05833694201b419c9b5fed77758c
#
_cell.length_a   1.000
_cell.length_b   1.000
_cell.length_c   1.000
_cell.angle_alpha   90.00
_cell.angle_beta   90.00
_cell.angle_gamma   90.00
#
_symmetry.space_group_name_H-M   'P 1'
#
loop_
_entity.id
_entity.type
_entity.pdbx_description
1 polymer ?
#
loop_
_entity_poly.entity_id
_entity_poly.type
_entity_poly.pdbx_seq_one_letter_code
_entity_poly.pdbx_strand_id
1 'polypeptide(L)'
;LLPTFAKPDSSMFNTTEMVEYLNQVVASKINTAPVADAYWEGKNVHPLAISALMADQLGETEIREKLLKKLKSIMVDWLTYDGEDDDCYLIYNKDWGTLYYPESSFGANAAICDHHFTYGYFMFGAAVLATYDKQFYNDYKDMIELLVRDYADPKEPEDDDNMFCKFRAFDQYSGHSWAGGYADND
;
A
#
# COMPACT_ATOMS: atom_id res chain seq x y z
N LEU A 1 0.70 2.45 -16.47
CA LEU A 1 0.14 1.13 -16.15
C LEU A 1 -1.00 1.33 -15.16
N LEU A 2 -2.18 0.81 -15.45
CA LEU A 2 -3.29 0.80 -14.50
C LEU A 2 -3.12 -0.37 -13.54
N PRO A 3 -3.57 -0.27 -12.29
CA PRO A 3 -3.55 -1.37 -11.32
C PRO A 3 -4.63 -2.40 -11.65
N THR A 4 -4.52 -3.01 -12.82
CA THR A 4 -5.50 -3.96 -13.34
C THR A 4 -4.80 -5.10 -14.07
N PHE A 5 -5.51 -6.19 -14.27
CA PHE A 5 -5.04 -7.36 -15.02
C PHE A 5 -6.13 -7.79 -16.01
N ALA A 6 -5.72 -8.52 -17.04
CA ALA A 6 -6.66 -9.03 -18.03
C ALA A 6 -7.60 -10.05 -17.40
N LYS A 7 -8.91 -9.90 -17.67
CA LYS A 7 -9.89 -10.92 -17.27
C LYS A 7 -9.61 -12.20 -18.07
N PRO A 8 -9.42 -13.35 -17.40
CA PRO A 8 -9.25 -14.62 -18.10
C PRO A 8 -10.53 -15.03 -18.82
N ASP A 9 -10.42 -15.99 -19.77
CA ASP A 9 -11.58 -16.56 -20.45
C ASP A 9 -12.54 -17.20 -19.43
N SER A 10 -13.83 -16.95 -19.56
CA SER A 10 -14.87 -17.45 -18.65
C SER A 10 -14.97 -18.99 -18.60
N SER A 11 -14.38 -19.69 -19.58
CA SER A 11 -14.26 -21.15 -19.54
C SER A 11 -13.19 -21.65 -18.56
N MET A 12 -12.31 -20.76 -18.08
CA MET A 12 -11.18 -21.09 -17.20
C MET A 12 -11.52 -20.98 -15.71
N PHE A 13 -12.68 -20.42 -15.34
CA PHE A 13 -13.08 -20.24 -13.95
C PHE A 13 -14.60 -20.28 -13.77
N ASN A 14 -15.05 -20.61 -12.56
CA ASN A 14 -16.45 -20.59 -12.17
C ASN A 14 -16.82 -19.23 -11.59
N THR A 15 -17.62 -18.44 -12.31
CA THR A 15 -18.04 -17.10 -11.87
C THR A 15 -18.79 -17.13 -10.54
N THR A 16 -19.68 -18.11 -10.32
CA THR A 16 -20.43 -18.24 -9.07
C THR A 16 -19.51 -18.47 -7.88
N GLU A 17 -18.54 -19.38 -8.02
CA GLU A 17 -17.55 -19.64 -6.99
C GLU A 17 -16.65 -18.43 -6.70
N MET A 18 -16.28 -17.67 -7.74
CA MET A 18 -15.52 -16.42 -7.56
C MET A 18 -16.31 -15.38 -6.76
N VAL A 19 -17.60 -15.24 -7.00
CA VAL A 19 -18.49 -14.33 -6.23
C VAL A 19 -18.61 -14.80 -4.78
N GLU A 20 -18.68 -16.11 -4.54
CA GLU A 20 -18.66 -16.68 -3.18
C GLU A 20 -17.36 -16.33 -2.44
N TYR A 21 -16.20 -16.47 -3.08
CA TYR A 21 -14.90 -16.06 -2.50
C TYR A 21 -14.84 -14.56 -2.21
N LEU A 22 -15.33 -13.71 -3.11
CA LEU A 22 -15.41 -12.27 -2.86
C LEU A 22 -16.29 -11.94 -1.65
N ASN A 23 -17.43 -12.62 -1.48
CA ASN A 23 -18.29 -12.47 -0.30
C ASN A 23 -17.58 -12.93 0.99
N GLN A 24 -16.74 -13.96 0.94
CA GLN A 24 -15.91 -14.37 2.07
C GLN A 24 -14.86 -13.31 2.43
N VAL A 25 -14.24 -12.66 1.44
CA VAL A 25 -13.34 -11.52 1.69
C VAL A 25 -14.10 -10.37 2.36
N VAL A 26 -15.28 -10.00 1.85
CA VAL A 26 -16.14 -8.99 2.47
C VAL A 26 -16.42 -9.36 3.94
N ALA A 27 -16.90 -10.57 4.20
CA ALA A 27 -17.24 -11.02 5.55
C ALA A 27 -16.05 -10.99 6.51
N SER A 28 -14.86 -11.33 6.03
CA SER A 28 -13.65 -11.40 6.86
C SER A 28 -12.94 -10.06 7.05
N LYS A 29 -13.09 -9.09 6.13
CA LYS A 29 -12.27 -7.87 6.13
C LYS A 29 -13.02 -6.58 6.45
N ILE A 30 -14.33 -6.49 6.20
CA ILE A 30 -15.06 -5.21 6.34
C ILE A 30 -15.06 -4.70 7.79
N ASN A 31 -15.16 -5.58 8.77
CA ASN A 31 -15.30 -5.24 10.17
C ASN A 31 -13.99 -5.41 10.98
N THR A 32 -12.84 -5.55 10.32
CA THR A 32 -11.56 -5.61 11.04
C THR A 32 -11.24 -4.25 11.66
N ALA A 33 -10.70 -4.29 12.88
CA ALA A 33 -10.13 -3.09 13.50
C ALA A 33 -8.85 -2.65 12.75
N PRO A 34 -8.49 -1.36 12.82
CA PRO A 34 -7.18 -0.89 12.35
C PRO A 34 -6.03 -1.65 13.03
N VAL A 35 -4.91 -1.78 12.35
CA VAL A 35 -3.69 -2.41 12.86
C VAL A 35 -2.57 -1.38 12.82
N ALA A 36 -1.98 -1.08 13.97
CA ALA A 36 -0.94 -0.04 14.12
C ALA A 36 0.39 -0.36 13.41
N ASP A 37 0.63 -1.60 13.05
CA ASP A 37 1.79 -2.04 12.28
C ASP A 37 1.49 -1.97 10.77
N ALA A 38 2.24 -1.14 10.04
CA ALA A 38 2.02 -0.91 8.61
C ALA A 38 2.15 -2.20 7.75
N TYR A 39 3.04 -3.12 8.11
CA TYR A 39 3.16 -4.39 7.38
C TYR A 39 1.87 -5.23 7.51
N TRP A 40 1.36 -5.39 8.73
CA TRP A 40 0.15 -6.17 8.97
C TRP A 40 -1.11 -5.47 8.43
N GLU A 41 -1.18 -4.13 8.48
CA GLU A 41 -2.25 -3.41 7.80
C GLU A 41 -2.13 -3.54 6.26
N GLY A 42 -0.94 -3.54 5.72
CA GLY A 42 -0.69 -3.85 4.30
C GLY A 42 -1.26 -5.20 3.87
N LYS A 43 -1.23 -6.21 4.76
CA LYS A 43 -1.89 -7.51 4.56
C LYS A 43 -3.42 -7.44 4.55
N ASN A 44 -4.01 -6.35 5.01
CA ASN A 44 -5.44 -6.05 4.85
C ASN A 44 -5.71 -5.21 3.59
N VAL A 45 -4.86 -4.23 3.31
CA VAL A 45 -4.95 -3.33 2.14
C VAL A 45 -4.94 -4.12 0.82
N HIS A 46 -3.96 -4.98 0.63
CA HIS A 46 -3.79 -5.69 -0.64
C HIS A 46 -4.98 -6.59 -1.02
N PRO A 47 -5.49 -7.48 -0.15
CA PRO A 47 -6.67 -8.28 -0.48
C PRO A 47 -7.92 -7.45 -0.76
N LEU A 48 -8.13 -6.33 -0.06
CA LEU A 48 -9.25 -5.42 -0.32
C LEU A 48 -9.14 -4.81 -1.72
N ALA A 49 -7.96 -4.32 -2.07
CA ALA A 49 -7.70 -3.67 -3.36
C ALA A 49 -7.86 -4.64 -4.54
N ILE A 50 -7.20 -5.81 -4.47
CA ILE A 50 -7.29 -6.80 -5.56
C ILE A 50 -8.69 -7.37 -5.71
N SER A 51 -9.41 -7.62 -4.59
CA SER A 51 -10.78 -8.12 -4.63
C SER A 51 -11.75 -7.08 -5.19
N ALA A 52 -11.51 -5.77 -4.95
CA ALA A 52 -12.31 -4.71 -5.58
C ALA A 52 -12.16 -4.71 -7.11
N LEU A 53 -10.94 -4.89 -7.64
CA LEU A 53 -10.70 -5.02 -9.08
C LEU A 53 -11.38 -6.27 -9.66
N MET A 54 -11.32 -7.39 -8.94
CA MET A 54 -11.98 -8.64 -9.37
C MET A 54 -13.51 -8.47 -9.39
N ALA A 55 -14.08 -7.85 -8.35
CA ALA A 55 -15.51 -7.56 -8.28
C ALA A 55 -15.97 -6.67 -9.45
N ASP A 56 -15.17 -5.65 -9.78
CA ASP A 56 -15.42 -4.78 -10.93
C ASP A 56 -15.44 -5.56 -12.25
N GLN A 57 -14.47 -6.42 -12.49
CA GLN A 57 -14.41 -7.26 -13.69
C GLN A 57 -15.56 -8.27 -13.81
N LEU A 58 -16.11 -8.70 -12.68
CA LEU A 58 -17.27 -9.61 -12.63
C LEU A 58 -18.59 -8.85 -12.70
N GLY A 59 -18.61 -7.52 -12.60
CA GLY A 59 -19.81 -6.70 -12.57
C GLY A 59 -20.49 -6.65 -11.19
N GLU A 60 -19.81 -7.10 -10.14
CA GLU A 60 -20.30 -7.15 -8.76
C GLU A 60 -20.12 -5.79 -8.05
N THR A 61 -20.93 -4.80 -8.48
CA THR A 61 -20.81 -3.40 -8.03
C THR A 61 -20.95 -3.24 -6.52
N GLU A 62 -21.91 -3.92 -5.88
CA GLU A 62 -22.12 -3.80 -4.43
C GLU A 62 -20.92 -4.33 -3.61
N ILE A 63 -20.34 -5.43 -4.07
CA ILE A 63 -19.13 -6.01 -3.45
C ILE A 63 -17.96 -5.03 -3.60
N ARG A 64 -17.74 -4.54 -4.82
CA ARG A 64 -16.70 -3.54 -5.11
C ARG A 64 -16.80 -2.32 -4.20
N GLU A 65 -18.00 -1.72 -4.09
CA GLU A 65 -18.21 -0.52 -3.26
C GLU A 65 -17.94 -0.76 -1.78
N LYS A 66 -18.33 -1.91 -1.24
CA LYS A 66 -18.01 -2.29 0.14
C LYS A 66 -16.51 -2.41 0.37
N LEU A 67 -15.80 -3.06 -0.54
CA LEU A 67 -14.35 -3.25 -0.47
C LEU A 67 -13.60 -1.91 -0.59
N LEU A 68 -13.98 -1.07 -1.57
CA LEU A 68 -13.38 0.26 -1.75
C LEU A 68 -13.64 1.18 -0.57
N LYS A 69 -14.83 1.13 0.03
CA LYS A 69 -15.14 1.91 1.23
C LYS A 69 -14.24 1.52 2.40
N LYS A 70 -14.04 0.22 2.64
CA LYS A 70 -13.14 -0.24 3.70
C LYS A 70 -11.69 0.12 3.39
N LEU A 71 -11.25 -0.12 2.16
CA LEU A 71 -9.90 0.26 1.71
C LEU A 71 -9.64 1.75 1.92
N LYS A 72 -10.60 2.61 1.52
CA LYS A 72 -10.49 4.05 1.72
C LYS A 72 -10.38 4.41 3.20
N SER A 73 -11.16 3.78 4.09
CA SER A 73 -11.07 4.09 5.52
C SER A 73 -9.69 3.80 6.10
N ILE A 74 -9.06 2.69 5.70
CA ILE A 74 -7.69 2.34 6.12
C ILE A 74 -6.68 3.35 5.55
N MET A 75 -6.79 3.64 4.24
CA MET A 75 -5.83 4.54 3.59
C MET A 75 -5.91 5.96 4.11
N VAL A 76 -7.11 6.47 4.40
CA VAL A 76 -7.31 7.82 4.98
C VAL A 76 -6.72 7.88 6.39
N ASP A 77 -6.97 6.88 7.21
CA ASP A 77 -6.42 6.72 8.56
C ASP A 77 -4.88 6.83 8.53
N TRP A 78 -4.22 5.97 7.80
CA TRP A 78 -2.76 5.93 7.67
C TRP A 78 -2.11 7.17 7.01
N LEU A 79 -2.84 7.89 6.17
CA LEU A 79 -2.35 9.10 5.49
C LEU A 79 -2.72 10.40 6.23
N THR A 80 -3.34 10.31 7.41
CA THR A 80 -3.74 11.43 8.25
C THR A 80 -3.24 11.19 9.67
N TYR A 81 -2.84 12.23 10.38
CA TYR A 81 -2.56 12.15 11.81
C TYR A 81 -3.70 12.81 12.58
N ASP A 82 -4.40 12.04 13.38
CA ASP A 82 -5.63 12.46 14.06
C ASP A 82 -5.41 12.86 15.54
N GLY A 83 -4.16 12.89 16.01
CA GLY A 83 -3.83 13.36 17.37
C GLY A 83 -3.11 12.32 18.24
N GLU A 84 -3.02 12.60 19.56
CA GLU A 84 -2.17 11.81 20.46
C GLU A 84 -2.63 10.35 20.66
N ASP A 85 -3.91 10.08 20.43
CA ASP A 85 -4.50 8.72 20.56
C ASP A 85 -4.48 7.95 19.24
N ASP A 86 -3.84 8.48 18.18
CA ASP A 86 -3.73 7.85 16.87
C ASP A 86 -2.56 6.84 16.87
N ASP A 87 -2.84 5.62 16.42
CA ASP A 87 -1.87 4.54 16.32
C ASP A 87 -1.48 4.22 14.86
N CYS A 88 -2.18 4.81 13.86
CA CYS A 88 -2.07 4.44 12.45
C CYS A 88 -1.59 5.62 11.59
N TYR A 89 -0.38 6.05 11.75
CA TYR A 89 0.17 7.20 11.02
C TYR A 89 1.64 7.02 10.63
N LEU A 90 2.10 7.87 9.72
CA LEU A 90 3.48 7.90 9.25
C LEU A 90 4.24 9.07 9.86
N ILE A 91 5.49 8.84 10.22
CA ILE A 91 6.39 9.83 10.84
C ILE A 91 7.59 10.00 9.93
N TYR A 92 7.93 11.25 9.58
CA TYR A 92 9.16 11.54 8.87
C TYR A 92 10.30 11.84 9.84
N ASN A 93 11.38 11.05 9.75
CA ASN A 93 12.62 11.29 10.47
C ASN A 93 13.64 11.97 9.55
N LYS A 94 13.88 13.27 9.78
CA LYS A 94 14.77 14.08 8.96
C LYS A 94 16.23 13.71 9.06
N ASP A 95 16.67 13.14 10.20
CA ASP A 95 18.07 12.78 10.41
C ASP A 95 18.44 11.48 9.69
N TRP A 96 17.44 10.63 9.47
CA TRP A 96 17.59 9.36 8.73
C TRP A 96 17.09 9.44 7.29
N GLY A 97 16.36 10.51 6.94
CA GLY A 97 15.75 10.66 5.60
C GLY A 97 14.80 9.52 5.28
N THR A 98 13.88 9.19 6.19
CA THR A 98 12.98 8.06 6.05
C THR A 98 11.63 8.29 6.72
N LEU A 99 10.60 7.65 6.20
CA LEU A 99 9.34 7.47 6.90
C LEU A 99 9.42 6.24 7.81
N TYR A 100 8.73 6.28 8.93
CA TYR A 100 8.50 5.14 9.82
C TYR A 100 7.12 5.26 10.46
N TYR A 101 6.72 4.31 11.28
CA TYR A 101 5.40 4.21 11.88
C TYR A 101 5.49 3.73 13.33
N PRO A 102 4.48 3.98 14.20
CA PRO A 102 4.58 3.74 15.65
C PRO A 102 4.97 2.32 16.03
N GLU A 103 4.31 1.31 15.44
CA GLU A 103 4.59 -0.10 15.69
C GLU A 103 5.16 -0.77 14.45
N SER A 104 6.29 -1.48 14.58
CA SER A 104 6.91 -2.18 13.47
C SER A 104 7.31 -3.60 13.83
N SER A 105 6.88 -4.55 13.00
CA SER A 105 7.39 -5.93 12.98
C SER A 105 8.72 -6.03 12.25
N PHE A 106 9.41 -7.15 12.43
CA PHE A 106 10.61 -7.53 11.69
C PHE A 106 11.78 -6.54 11.78
N GLY A 107 11.76 -5.63 12.76
CA GLY A 107 12.80 -4.62 12.93
C GLY A 107 12.80 -3.52 11.88
N ALA A 108 11.71 -3.34 11.12
CA ALA A 108 11.64 -2.43 9.99
C ALA A 108 12.05 -1.00 10.33
N ASN A 109 11.60 -0.43 11.47
CA ASN A 109 12.00 0.90 11.90
C ASN A 109 13.47 0.97 12.33
N ALA A 110 14.00 -0.08 13.01
CA ALA A 110 15.34 -0.08 13.54
C ALA A 110 16.40 -0.27 12.45
N ALA A 111 16.11 -1.09 11.46
CA ALA A 111 17.03 -1.40 10.36
C ALA A 111 16.75 -0.57 9.09
N ILE A 112 15.64 0.19 9.05
CA ILE A 112 15.16 0.91 7.87
C ILE A 112 15.05 -0.06 6.69
N CYS A 113 14.39 -1.22 6.91
CA CYS A 113 14.24 -2.29 5.94
C CYS A 113 12.77 -2.51 5.56
N ASP A 114 12.54 -3.32 4.54
CA ASP A 114 11.19 -3.71 4.06
C ASP A 114 10.27 -2.56 3.58
N HIS A 115 10.79 -1.34 3.44
CA HIS A 115 9.97 -0.18 3.09
C HIS A 115 9.30 -0.33 1.72
N HIS A 116 10.05 -0.76 0.68
CA HIS A 116 9.46 -1.01 -0.66
C HIS A 116 8.43 -2.14 -0.63
N PHE A 117 8.58 -3.09 0.28
CA PHE A 117 7.64 -4.19 0.49
C PHE A 117 6.38 -3.71 1.21
N THR A 118 6.55 -3.10 2.39
CA THR A 118 5.44 -2.61 3.23
C THR A 118 4.67 -1.49 2.54
N TYR A 119 5.36 -0.45 2.08
CA TYR A 119 4.71 0.67 1.40
C TYR A 119 4.17 0.29 0.01
N GLY A 120 4.70 -0.76 -0.61
CA GLY A 120 4.15 -1.32 -1.84
C GLY A 120 2.68 -1.76 -1.71
N TYR A 121 2.27 -2.29 -0.56
CA TYR A 121 0.86 -2.59 -0.30
C TYR A 121 -0.01 -1.33 -0.31
N PHE A 122 0.45 -0.27 0.36
CA PHE A 122 -0.25 1.02 0.39
C PHE A 122 -0.29 1.66 -1.00
N MET A 123 0.80 1.59 -1.75
CA MET A 123 0.85 2.11 -3.13
C MET A 123 -0.14 1.39 -4.04
N PHE A 124 -0.25 0.08 -3.93
CA PHE A 124 -1.25 -0.67 -4.68
C PHE A 124 -2.67 -0.29 -4.28
N GLY A 125 -2.94 -0.19 -2.97
CA GLY A 125 -4.23 0.27 -2.45
C GLY A 125 -4.59 1.69 -2.93
N ALA A 126 -3.63 2.62 -2.85
CA ALA A 126 -3.80 4.00 -3.32
C ALA A 126 -4.07 4.07 -4.82
N ALA A 127 -3.35 3.30 -5.64
CA ALA A 127 -3.54 3.24 -7.08
C ALA A 127 -4.93 2.71 -7.46
N VAL A 128 -5.40 1.68 -6.76
CA VAL A 128 -6.76 1.17 -6.95
C VAL A 128 -7.80 2.21 -6.55
N LEU A 129 -7.68 2.83 -5.37
CA LEU A 129 -8.61 3.90 -4.95
C LEU A 129 -8.63 5.07 -5.93
N ALA A 130 -7.47 5.54 -6.39
CA ALA A 130 -7.36 6.65 -7.33
C ALA A 130 -8.07 6.37 -8.67
N THR A 131 -8.22 5.11 -9.04
CA THR A 131 -8.95 4.70 -10.24
C THR A 131 -10.46 4.96 -10.11
N TYR A 132 -11.01 4.80 -8.90
CA TYR A 132 -12.45 4.91 -8.63
C TYR A 132 -12.83 6.21 -7.91
N ASP A 133 -11.89 6.84 -7.19
CA ASP A 133 -12.13 8.02 -6.35
C ASP A 133 -11.09 9.11 -6.63
N LYS A 134 -11.43 10.01 -7.54
CA LYS A 134 -10.58 11.16 -7.88
C LYS A 134 -10.38 12.13 -6.73
N GLN A 135 -11.36 12.23 -5.82
CA GLN A 135 -11.25 13.12 -4.67
C GLN A 135 -10.19 12.60 -3.70
N PHE A 136 -10.21 11.29 -3.39
CA PHE A 136 -9.15 10.65 -2.60
C PHE A 136 -7.76 10.94 -3.18
N TYR A 137 -7.58 10.76 -4.49
CA TYR A 137 -6.30 11.06 -5.13
C TYR A 137 -5.89 12.53 -4.95
N ASN A 138 -6.81 13.46 -5.17
CA ASN A 138 -6.50 14.90 -5.05
C ASN A 138 -6.13 15.29 -3.62
N ASP A 139 -6.77 14.69 -2.62
CA ASP A 139 -6.57 15.01 -1.21
C ASP A 139 -5.27 14.41 -0.66
N TYR A 140 -4.86 13.23 -1.14
CA TYR A 140 -3.76 12.46 -0.55
C TYR A 140 -2.54 12.22 -1.46
N LYS A 141 -2.55 12.72 -2.70
CA LYS A 141 -1.45 12.48 -3.67
C LYS A 141 -0.07 12.86 -3.13
N ASP A 142 0.03 13.95 -2.38
CA ASP A 142 1.31 14.44 -1.87
C ASP A 142 1.86 13.49 -0.78
N MET A 143 1.00 12.95 0.09
CA MET A 143 1.39 11.92 1.06
C MET A 143 1.74 10.59 0.39
N ILE A 144 0.99 10.21 -0.65
CA ILE A 144 1.26 9.02 -1.46
C ILE A 144 2.63 9.16 -2.15
N GLU A 145 2.96 10.33 -2.67
CA GLU A 145 4.27 10.61 -3.26
C GLU A 145 5.42 10.44 -2.25
N LEU A 146 5.24 10.91 -1.00
CA LEU A 146 6.24 10.74 0.05
C LEU A 146 6.52 9.26 0.33
N LEU A 147 5.50 8.40 0.36
CA LEU A 147 5.69 6.95 0.50
C LEU A 147 6.53 6.34 -0.63
N VAL A 148 6.26 6.76 -1.87
CA VAL A 148 7.06 6.31 -3.03
C VAL A 148 8.50 6.80 -2.93
N ARG A 149 8.67 8.07 -2.57
CA ARG A 149 10.00 8.68 -2.46
C ARG A 149 10.85 8.06 -1.35
N ASP A 150 10.25 7.58 -0.29
CA ASP A 150 11.01 6.92 0.78
C ASP A 150 11.87 5.75 0.28
N TYR A 151 11.38 4.96 -0.65
CA TYR A 151 12.11 3.79 -1.17
C TYR A 151 12.58 3.92 -2.63
N ALA A 152 12.09 4.91 -3.38
CA ALA A 152 12.37 5.07 -4.80
C ALA A 152 12.53 6.54 -5.22
N ASP A 153 13.15 7.38 -4.39
CA ASP A 153 13.41 8.79 -4.76
C ASP A 153 14.38 8.86 -5.94
N PRO A 154 13.96 9.35 -7.12
CA PRO A 154 14.79 9.45 -8.29
C PRO A 154 15.64 10.73 -8.33
N LYS A 155 15.45 11.67 -7.40
CA LYS A 155 16.06 13.01 -7.47
C LYS A 155 17.58 12.94 -7.43
N GLU A 156 18.20 13.84 -8.13
CA GLU A 156 19.65 13.98 -8.14
C GLU A 156 20.14 14.73 -6.87
N PRO A 157 21.38 14.51 -6.43
CA PRO A 157 21.93 15.17 -5.23
C PRO A 157 21.97 16.71 -5.32
N GLU A 158 21.91 17.26 -6.52
CA GLU A 158 21.89 18.70 -6.78
C GLU A 158 20.52 19.34 -6.55
N ASP A 159 19.47 18.53 -6.48
CA ASP A 159 18.15 19.02 -6.10
C ASP A 159 18.18 19.42 -4.61
N ASP A 160 17.73 20.62 -4.29
CA ASP A 160 17.71 21.16 -2.91
C ASP A 160 16.82 20.34 -1.94
N ASP A 161 16.10 19.34 -2.49
CA ASP A 161 15.24 18.45 -1.74
C ASP A 161 15.98 17.17 -1.34
N ASN A 162 16.54 17.21 -0.14
CA ASN A 162 17.29 16.10 0.46
C ASN A 162 16.45 15.31 1.49
N MET A 163 15.14 15.22 1.31
CA MET A 163 14.28 14.51 2.26
C MET A 163 14.61 13.02 2.35
N PHE A 164 14.81 12.37 1.22
CA PHE A 164 15.01 10.92 1.15
C PHE A 164 16.32 10.52 0.48
N CYS A 165 16.81 9.32 0.82
CA CYS A 165 17.92 8.71 0.13
C CYS A 165 17.53 8.32 -1.29
N LYS A 166 18.38 8.62 -2.28
CA LYS A 166 18.17 8.19 -3.65
C LYS A 166 18.16 6.66 -3.74
N PHE A 167 17.07 6.08 -4.27
CA PHE A 167 16.93 4.63 -4.50
C PHE A 167 17.37 3.77 -3.31
N ARG A 168 16.77 3.98 -2.15
CA ARG A 168 17.02 3.18 -0.94
C ARG A 168 17.03 1.67 -1.26
N ALA A 169 18.05 0.96 -0.76
CA ALA A 169 18.21 -0.48 -0.90
C ALA A 169 18.28 -1.02 -2.35
N PHE A 170 18.39 -0.15 -3.37
CA PHE A 170 18.51 -0.58 -4.75
C PHE A 170 19.94 -1.02 -5.08
N ASP A 171 20.06 -2.27 -5.53
CA ASP A 171 21.32 -2.83 -6.00
C ASP A 171 21.45 -2.64 -7.53
N GLN A 172 22.39 -1.80 -7.94
CA GLN A 172 22.63 -1.49 -9.34
C GLN A 172 23.13 -2.71 -10.15
N TYR A 173 23.81 -3.65 -9.50
CA TYR A 173 24.36 -4.84 -10.18
C TYR A 173 23.29 -5.91 -10.36
N SER A 174 22.41 -6.08 -9.36
CA SER A 174 21.30 -7.04 -9.42
C SER A 174 20.08 -6.48 -10.15
N GLY A 175 19.95 -5.15 -10.24
CA GLY A 175 18.83 -4.47 -10.90
C GLY A 175 17.53 -4.54 -10.13
N HIS A 176 17.58 -4.75 -8.82
CA HIS A 176 16.41 -4.76 -7.93
C HIS A 176 16.77 -4.25 -6.53
N SER A 177 15.76 -4.03 -5.69
CA SER A 177 15.95 -3.69 -4.28
C SER A 177 15.96 -4.95 -3.41
N TRP A 178 16.77 -4.92 -2.36
CA TRP A 178 16.82 -5.95 -1.34
C TRP A 178 15.90 -5.58 -0.17
N ALA A 179 15.07 -6.51 0.30
CA ALA A 179 14.15 -6.26 1.41
C ALA A 179 14.87 -5.84 2.69
N GLY A 180 15.91 -6.55 3.06
CA GLY A 180 16.76 -6.24 4.21
C GLY A 180 17.68 -5.02 4.03
N GLY A 181 17.68 -4.38 2.86
CA GLY A 181 18.54 -3.22 2.56
C GLY A 181 19.96 -3.56 2.09
N TYR A 182 20.32 -4.83 2.05
CA TYR A 182 21.62 -5.34 1.60
C TYR A 182 21.48 -6.79 1.11
N ALA A 183 22.39 -7.22 0.25
CA ALA A 183 22.39 -8.54 -0.37
C ALA A 183 22.81 -9.65 0.62
N ASP A 184 22.01 -9.88 1.65
CA ASP A 184 22.24 -10.91 2.66
C ASP A 184 20.91 -11.46 3.16
N ASN A 185 20.66 -12.74 2.94
CA ASN A 185 19.50 -13.49 3.43
C ASN A 185 18.12 -13.15 2.82
N ASP A 186 18.06 -12.59 1.63
CA ASP A 186 16.78 -12.35 0.92
C ASP A 186 16.58 -13.29 -0.28
#